data_8e8305f1206f282abd47e464b3cd5389
#
_entry.id   8e8305f1206f282abd47e464b3cd5389
#
_cell.length_a   1.000
_cell.length_b   1.000
_cell.length_c   1.000
_cell.angle_alpha   90.00
_cell.angle_beta   90.00
_cell.angle_gamma   90.00
#
_symmetry.space_group_name_H-M   'P 1'
#
loop_
_entity.id
_entity.type
_entity.pdbx_description
1 polymer ?
#
loop_
_entity_poly.entity_id
_entity_poly.type
_entity_poly.pdbx_seq_one_letter_code
_entity_poly.pdbx_strand_id
1 'polypeptide(L)'
;DLLHVMFTRNKTHVQLRQVNTDYITGSTQIDEALRKSTLGAIISNQKIQAYNNDSTAIVFDMTGVFLSDNKKMSPFDRNSIYGMYNRTENYQSDCSYISQIKAFKDNVSIKSCLSYTFSVSNSQGTSLIKDRPFTAEMTRSIMLLKEKPYRPRMADYRIGVFFTGREQLGEGAKTTAPVYYANRWDIQPSDTAAYLCGEKVKPTKQIVFYIDNTFPEKWKPYLREGVTQWNELFEQIGFKDVVAAKDFPTDDPEFDPDNIKYSCVRYAPSSIENAMGPSWVDPRSGEILNASVYLYHNVIKLISNWLFVQTAQADKDVRTVN
;
A
#
# COMPACT_ATOMS: atom_id res chain seq x y z
N ASP A 1 -4.50 -4.67 -1.07
CA ASP A 1 -5.23 -4.41 0.19
C ASP A 1 -4.25 -4.29 1.36
N LEU A 2 -4.62 -3.49 2.36
CA LEU A 2 -3.92 -3.33 3.61
C LEU A 2 -4.72 -4.02 4.72
N LEU A 3 -4.05 -4.84 5.54
CA LEU A 3 -4.64 -5.45 6.72
C LEU A 3 -3.84 -5.04 7.95
N HIS A 4 -4.50 -4.47 8.95
CA HIS A 4 -3.90 -4.31 10.27
C HIS A 4 -4.12 -5.61 11.04
N VAL A 5 -3.03 -6.28 11.38
CA VAL A 5 -3.07 -7.61 12.02
C VAL A 5 -2.22 -7.64 13.29
N MET A 6 -2.53 -8.57 14.15
CA MET A 6 -1.74 -8.88 15.34
C MET A 6 -1.61 -10.38 15.54
N PHE A 7 -0.49 -10.81 16.09
CA PHE A 7 -0.32 -12.18 16.57
C PHE A 7 -0.75 -12.26 18.04
N THR A 8 -1.60 -13.23 18.36
CA THR A 8 -2.01 -13.51 19.72
C THR A 8 -1.77 -14.99 20.04
N ARG A 9 -1.27 -15.25 21.25
CA ARG A 9 -1.09 -16.63 21.72
C ARG A 9 -2.36 -17.11 22.43
N ASN A 10 -2.84 -18.29 22.06
CA ASN A 10 -3.91 -19.00 22.74
C ASN A 10 -3.43 -20.42 23.08
N LYS A 11 -3.00 -20.62 24.33
CA LYS A 11 -2.43 -21.90 24.81
C LYS A 11 -1.29 -22.39 23.91
N THR A 12 -1.57 -23.39 23.08
CA THR A 12 -0.62 -24.06 22.18
C THR A 12 -0.68 -23.55 20.74
N HIS A 13 -1.42 -22.50 20.49
CA HIS A 13 -1.61 -21.95 19.14
C HIS A 13 -1.25 -20.47 19.08
N VAL A 14 -0.82 -20.02 17.91
CA VAL A 14 -0.69 -18.62 17.52
C VAL A 14 -1.80 -18.28 16.55
N GLN A 15 -2.51 -17.22 16.83
CA GLN A 15 -3.57 -16.72 15.98
C GLN A 15 -3.13 -15.43 15.31
N LEU A 16 -3.24 -15.37 14.00
CA LEU A 16 -3.20 -14.14 13.26
C LEU A 16 -4.59 -13.53 13.25
N ARG A 17 -4.74 -12.37 13.87
CA ARG A 17 -6.03 -11.68 13.99
C ARG A 17 -6.01 -10.35 13.27
N GLN A 18 -7.11 -10.01 12.64
CA GLN A 18 -7.34 -8.65 12.16
C GLN A 18 -7.62 -7.75 13.37
N VAL A 19 -6.90 -6.62 13.45
CA VAL A 19 -7.17 -5.59 14.46
C VAL A 19 -8.31 -4.71 13.95
N ASN A 20 -9.32 -4.51 14.79
CA ASN A 20 -10.34 -3.53 14.48
C ASN A 20 -9.77 -2.13 14.71
N THR A 21 -9.69 -1.36 13.65
CA THR A 21 -9.21 0.02 13.65
C THR A 21 -10.30 1.02 13.27
N ASP A 22 -11.55 0.58 13.20
CA ASP A 22 -12.65 1.41 12.74
C ASP A 22 -13.03 2.48 13.76
N TYR A 23 -12.73 2.23 15.04
CA TYR A 23 -13.10 3.13 16.13
C TYR A 23 -11.88 3.79 16.78
N ILE A 24 -12.09 5.03 17.23
CA ILE A 24 -11.22 5.75 18.17
C ILE A 24 -12.05 6.18 19.37
N THR A 25 -11.43 6.17 20.53
CA THR A 25 -12.07 6.63 21.76
C THR A 25 -11.18 7.65 22.49
N GLY A 26 -11.76 8.41 23.39
CA GLY A 26 -11.02 9.28 24.29
C GLY A 26 -11.05 8.78 25.74
N SER A 27 -11.52 7.55 25.97
CA SER A 27 -11.78 7.00 27.30
C SER A 27 -11.29 5.57 27.41
N THR A 28 -10.54 5.29 28.46
CA THR A 28 -10.03 3.95 28.77
C THR A 28 -11.16 2.94 29.02
N GLN A 29 -12.28 3.38 29.58
CA GLN A 29 -13.45 2.54 29.85
C GLN A 29 -14.13 2.12 28.55
N ILE A 30 -14.29 3.05 27.60
CA ILE A 30 -14.86 2.75 26.29
C ILE A 30 -13.91 1.82 25.50
N ASP A 31 -12.59 2.06 25.58
CA ASP A 31 -11.59 1.17 24.96
C ASP A 31 -11.71 -0.27 25.47
N GLU A 32 -11.87 -0.43 26.78
CA GLU A 32 -12.03 -1.75 27.40
C GLU A 32 -13.34 -2.43 27.00
N ALA A 33 -14.43 -1.68 26.96
CA ALA A 33 -15.73 -2.16 26.51
C ALA A 33 -15.68 -2.56 25.02
N LEU A 34 -15.07 -1.75 24.19
CA LEU A 34 -14.89 -2.02 22.77
C LEU A 34 -14.06 -3.28 22.54
N ARG A 35 -12.94 -3.43 23.26
CA ARG A 35 -12.10 -4.64 23.20
C ARG A 35 -12.84 -5.91 23.61
N LYS A 36 -13.79 -5.84 24.55
CA LYS A 36 -14.61 -6.97 24.98
C LYS A 36 -15.74 -7.30 24.00
N SER A 37 -16.29 -6.30 23.33
CA SER A 37 -17.44 -6.45 22.42
C SER A 37 -17.07 -6.67 20.96
N THR A 38 -15.86 -6.26 20.54
CA THR A 38 -15.39 -6.39 19.15
C THR A 38 -14.17 -7.30 19.08
N LEU A 39 -14.38 -8.57 18.83
CA LEU A 39 -13.28 -9.50 18.62
C LEU A 39 -12.76 -9.35 17.18
N GLY A 40 -11.45 -9.14 17.03
CA GLY A 40 -10.80 -9.17 15.72
C GLY A 40 -10.94 -10.56 15.08
N ALA A 41 -11.29 -10.57 13.79
CA ALA A 41 -11.44 -11.81 13.04
C ALA A 41 -10.15 -12.64 13.06
N ILE A 42 -10.24 -13.93 13.35
CA ILE A 42 -9.11 -14.86 13.23
C ILE A 42 -8.92 -15.16 11.75
N ILE A 43 -7.78 -14.76 11.20
CA ILE A 43 -7.38 -15.04 9.81
C ILE A 43 -6.76 -16.45 9.73
N SER A 44 -5.94 -16.79 10.73
CA SER A 44 -5.24 -18.06 10.80
C SER A 44 -5.04 -18.48 12.25
N ASN A 45 -5.03 -19.79 12.50
CA ASN A 45 -4.78 -20.40 13.81
C ASN A 45 -3.78 -21.54 13.63
N GLN A 46 -2.53 -21.31 14.04
CA GLN A 46 -1.41 -22.21 13.79
C GLN A 46 -0.88 -22.80 15.08
N LYS A 47 -0.59 -24.10 15.08
CA LYS A 47 0.00 -24.79 16.22
C LYS A 47 1.45 -24.32 16.43
N ILE A 48 1.83 -24.05 17.67
CA ILE A 48 3.22 -23.77 18.04
C ILE A 48 4.04 -25.05 17.83
N GLN A 49 5.07 -24.98 17.02
CA GLN A 49 5.95 -26.12 16.70
C GLN A 49 7.12 -26.23 17.69
N ALA A 50 7.67 -25.10 18.07
CA ALA A 50 8.85 -25.06 18.97
C ALA A 50 8.90 -23.73 19.73
N TYR A 51 9.73 -23.72 20.74
CA TYR A 51 10.16 -22.54 21.49
C TYR A 51 11.69 -22.44 21.40
N ASN A 52 12.22 -21.22 21.51
CA ASN A 52 13.65 -21.06 21.76
C ASN A 52 13.99 -21.47 23.23
N ASN A 53 15.28 -21.56 23.54
CA ASN A 53 15.77 -22.12 24.82
C ASN A 53 15.23 -21.37 26.05
N ASP A 54 15.02 -20.06 25.95
CA ASP A 54 14.53 -19.20 27.03
C ASP A 54 13.02 -18.94 26.96
N SER A 55 12.31 -19.56 26.00
CA SER A 55 10.87 -19.41 25.76
C SER A 55 10.38 -17.99 25.46
N THR A 56 11.28 -17.11 25.00
CA THR A 56 10.98 -15.74 24.59
C THR A 56 10.52 -15.66 23.14
N ALA A 57 10.78 -16.68 22.34
CA ALA A 57 10.34 -16.78 20.94
C ALA A 57 9.64 -18.11 20.67
N ILE A 58 8.72 -18.10 19.72
CA ILE A 58 7.94 -19.26 19.28
C ILE A 58 8.08 -19.44 17.77
N VAL A 59 8.06 -20.70 17.35
CA VAL A 59 8.13 -21.09 15.94
C VAL A 59 6.78 -21.73 15.55
N PHE A 60 6.21 -21.30 14.47
CA PHE A 60 4.97 -21.83 13.91
C PHE A 60 4.94 -21.69 12.39
N ASP A 61 4.14 -22.50 11.72
CA ASP A 61 4.07 -22.52 10.26
C ASP A 61 2.99 -21.55 9.75
N MET A 62 3.39 -20.65 8.86
CA MET A 62 2.52 -19.66 8.19
C MET A 62 2.21 -20.03 6.73
N THR A 63 2.70 -21.15 6.23
CA THR A 63 2.55 -21.55 4.83
C THR A 63 1.10 -21.48 4.37
N GLY A 64 0.17 -22.00 5.17
CA GLY A 64 -1.26 -22.00 4.85
C GLY A 64 -1.90 -20.60 4.72
N VAL A 65 -1.28 -19.54 5.25
CA VAL A 65 -1.75 -18.18 5.06
C VAL A 65 -1.42 -17.68 3.66
N PHE A 66 -0.25 -18.06 3.14
CA PHE A 66 0.29 -17.57 1.88
C PHE A 66 0.02 -18.51 0.70
N LEU A 67 -0.38 -19.77 0.97
CA LEU A 67 -0.78 -20.77 -0.03
C LEU A 67 -2.24 -21.18 0.16
N SER A 68 -3.15 -20.21 0.08
CA SER A 68 -4.58 -20.45 0.15
C SER A 68 -5.37 -19.41 -0.63
N ASP A 69 -6.61 -19.75 -0.96
CA ASP A 69 -7.57 -18.80 -1.54
C ASP A 69 -8.14 -17.86 -0.49
N ASN A 70 -7.27 -17.09 0.13
CA ASN A 70 -7.71 -16.07 1.07
C ASN A 70 -8.25 -14.86 0.30
N LYS A 71 -9.56 -14.67 0.35
CA LYS A 71 -10.25 -13.57 -0.39
C LYS A 71 -9.74 -12.17 -0.05
N LYS A 72 -9.16 -11.96 1.14
CA LYS A 72 -8.53 -10.68 1.52
C LYS A 72 -7.12 -10.48 0.94
N MET A 73 -6.51 -11.53 0.41
CA MET A 73 -5.16 -11.54 -0.16
C MET A 73 -5.14 -12.16 -1.56
N SER A 74 -6.30 -12.22 -2.22
CA SER A 74 -6.48 -12.78 -3.56
C SER A 74 -5.87 -11.88 -4.65
N PRO A 75 -5.34 -12.43 -5.74
CA PRO A 75 -4.93 -11.67 -6.92
C PRO A 75 -6.12 -11.09 -7.70
N PHE A 76 -7.33 -11.52 -7.39
CA PHE A 76 -8.54 -11.04 -8.06
C PHE A 76 -9.18 -9.89 -7.28
N ASP A 77 -9.60 -8.86 -8.00
CA ASP A 77 -10.40 -7.80 -7.43
C ASP A 77 -11.74 -8.36 -6.91
N ARG A 78 -12.20 -7.84 -5.75
CA ARG A 78 -13.45 -8.25 -5.12
C ARG A 78 -14.68 -7.79 -5.88
N ASN A 79 -14.56 -6.69 -6.60
CA ASN A 79 -15.66 -6.13 -7.35
C ASN A 79 -15.72 -6.76 -8.74
N SER A 80 -16.85 -7.40 -9.07
CA SER A 80 -17.12 -7.75 -10.45
C SER A 80 -17.04 -6.48 -11.30
N ILE A 81 -16.31 -6.51 -12.40
CA ILE A 81 -16.15 -5.37 -13.27
C ILE A 81 -17.56 -4.93 -13.71
N TYR A 82 -18.02 -3.81 -13.14
CA TYR A 82 -19.27 -3.11 -13.49
C TYR A 82 -20.59 -3.89 -13.34
N GLY A 83 -20.63 -4.97 -12.56
CA GLY A 83 -21.89 -5.73 -12.35
C GLY A 83 -22.43 -6.45 -13.59
N MET A 84 -21.74 -6.36 -14.75
CA MET A 84 -22.18 -6.97 -16.01
C MET A 84 -21.68 -8.40 -16.19
N TYR A 85 -20.68 -8.80 -15.40
CA TYR A 85 -20.04 -10.10 -15.52
C TYR A 85 -19.96 -10.79 -14.16
N ASN A 86 -20.21 -12.09 -14.16
CA ASN A 86 -19.97 -12.96 -13.02
C ASN A 86 -18.66 -13.73 -13.25
N ARG A 87 -17.75 -13.67 -12.29
CA ARG A 87 -16.48 -14.40 -12.32
C ARG A 87 -16.46 -15.46 -11.21
N THR A 88 -16.02 -16.65 -11.55
CA THR A 88 -15.80 -17.75 -10.61
C THR A 88 -14.34 -18.15 -10.69
N GLU A 89 -13.66 -18.22 -9.54
CA GLU A 89 -12.26 -18.63 -9.43
C GLU A 89 -12.16 -19.93 -8.62
N ASN A 90 -11.38 -20.88 -9.11
CA ASN A 90 -11.06 -22.12 -8.43
C ASN A 90 -9.55 -22.17 -8.20
N TYR A 91 -9.15 -22.12 -6.93
CA TYR A 91 -7.74 -22.21 -6.51
C TYR A 91 -7.19 -23.61 -6.76
N GLN A 92 -5.98 -23.69 -7.33
CA GLN A 92 -5.26 -24.91 -7.65
C GLN A 92 -4.07 -25.06 -6.70
N SER A 93 -4.28 -25.76 -5.59
CA SER A 93 -3.26 -25.94 -4.55
C SER A 93 -2.01 -26.65 -5.06
N ASP A 94 -2.20 -27.65 -5.93
CA ASP A 94 -1.12 -28.48 -6.47
C ASP A 94 -0.19 -27.73 -7.44
N CYS A 95 -0.70 -26.60 -7.99
CA CYS A 95 0.04 -25.73 -8.90
C CYS A 95 0.52 -24.44 -8.23
N SER A 96 0.35 -24.32 -6.91
CA SER A 96 0.69 -23.12 -6.14
C SER A 96 1.84 -23.39 -5.17
N TYR A 97 2.78 -22.44 -5.07
CA TYR A 97 3.95 -22.59 -4.20
C TYR A 97 4.50 -21.22 -3.75
N ILE A 98 5.28 -21.24 -2.68
CA ILE A 98 6.05 -20.05 -2.26
C ILE A 98 7.34 -20.03 -3.08
N SER A 99 7.52 -18.98 -3.89
CA SER A 99 8.70 -18.82 -4.74
C SER A 99 9.87 -18.16 -3.99
N GLN A 100 9.58 -17.27 -3.03
CA GLN A 100 10.62 -16.58 -2.29
C GLN A 100 10.13 -16.10 -0.92
N ILE A 101 11.03 -16.10 0.07
CA ILE A 101 10.85 -15.45 1.36
C ILE A 101 12.09 -14.60 1.61
N LYS A 102 11.90 -13.31 1.92
CA LYS A 102 12.95 -12.38 2.30
C LYS A 102 12.62 -11.78 3.66
N ALA A 103 13.54 -11.91 4.61
CA ALA A 103 13.42 -11.32 5.93
C ALA A 103 14.30 -10.07 6.01
N PHE A 104 13.71 -8.95 6.44
CA PHE A 104 14.37 -7.68 6.68
C PHE A 104 14.26 -7.31 8.16
N LYS A 105 14.88 -6.23 8.57
CA LYS A 105 14.94 -5.82 9.98
C LYS A 105 13.56 -5.67 10.63
N ASP A 106 12.60 -5.11 9.92
CA ASP A 106 11.28 -4.73 10.42
C ASP A 106 10.12 -5.27 9.57
N ASN A 107 10.42 -6.05 8.55
CA ASN A 107 9.41 -6.65 7.70
C ASN A 107 9.87 -7.97 7.08
N VAL A 108 8.89 -8.76 6.64
CA VAL A 108 9.11 -9.99 5.88
C VAL A 108 8.30 -9.89 4.60
N SER A 109 8.94 -10.18 3.47
CA SER A 109 8.29 -10.25 2.16
C SER A 109 8.18 -11.71 1.72
N ILE A 110 6.98 -12.14 1.40
CA ILE A 110 6.65 -13.49 0.95
C ILE A 110 6.08 -13.41 -0.46
N LYS A 111 6.75 -14.07 -1.39
CA LYS A 111 6.35 -14.16 -2.78
C LYS A 111 5.77 -15.54 -3.06
N SER A 112 4.53 -15.59 -3.52
CA SER A 112 3.82 -16.83 -3.82
C SER A 112 3.34 -16.82 -5.27
N CYS A 113 3.55 -17.92 -5.97
CA CYS A 113 2.88 -18.24 -7.23
C CYS A 113 1.56 -18.91 -6.89
N LEU A 114 0.44 -18.26 -7.20
CA LEU A 114 -0.91 -18.75 -6.96
C LEU A 114 -1.58 -19.08 -8.29
N SER A 115 -2.00 -20.31 -8.44
CA SER A 115 -2.64 -20.80 -9.66
C SER A 115 -4.12 -20.99 -9.47
N TYR A 116 -4.88 -20.67 -10.49
CA TYR A 116 -6.34 -20.75 -10.53
C TYR A 116 -6.82 -21.23 -11.90
N THR A 117 -8.03 -21.76 -11.92
CA THR A 117 -8.86 -21.71 -13.13
C THR A 117 -9.98 -20.72 -12.91
N PHE A 118 -10.33 -19.94 -13.92
CA PHE A 118 -11.43 -18.98 -13.82
C PHE A 118 -12.39 -19.09 -14.99
N SER A 119 -13.64 -18.81 -14.71
CA SER A 119 -14.72 -18.74 -15.66
C SER A 119 -15.43 -17.40 -15.57
N VAL A 120 -15.88 -16.86 -16.69
CA VAL A 120 -16.64 -15.59 -16.76
C VAL A 120 -17.92 -15.82 -17.52
N SER A 121 -19.04 -15.38 -16.98
CA SER A 121 -20.33 -15.33 -17.65
C SER A 121 -20.91 -13.92 -17.62
N ASN A 122 -21.78 -13.58 -18.56
CA ASN A 122 -22.54 -12.35 -18.52
C ASN A 122 -23.69 -12.44 -17.49
N SER A 123 -24.40 -11.34 -17.28
CA SER A 123 -25.55 -11.28 -16.36
C SER A 123 -26.70 -12.22 -16.73
N GLN A 124 -26.77 -12.68 -17.98
CA GLN A 124 -27.77 -13.62 -18.50
C GLN A 124 -27.32 -15.10 -18.35
N GLY A 125 -26.14 -15.35 -17.77
CA GLY A 125 -25.60 -16.70 -17.58
C GLY A 125 -24.86 -17.28 -18.80
N THR A 126 -24.72 -16.50 -19.90
CA THR A 126 -23.94 -16.96 -21.05
C THR A 126 -22.46 -17.02 -20.71
N SER A 127 -21.83 -18.18 -20.90
CA SER A 127 -20.41 -18.36 -20.67
C SER A 127 -19.60 -17.63 -21.74
N LEU A 128 -18.71 -16.73 -21.30
CA LEU A 128 -17.75 -16.00 -22.13
C LEU A 128 -16.37 -16.61 -22.08
N ILE A 129 -15.97 -17.07 -20.89
CA ILE A 129 -14.70 -17.76 -20.63
C ILE A 129 -15.03 -18.97 -19.77
N LYS A 130 -14.47 -20.13 -20.08
CA LYS A 130 -14.65 -21.35 -19.31
C LYS A 130 -13.31 -21.96 -18.93
N ASP A 131 -13.13 -22.21 -17.63
CA ASP A 131 -12.01 -22.97 -17.03
C ASP A 131 -10.62 -22.55 -17.53
N ARG A 132 -10.44 -21.24 -17.73
CA ARG A 132 -9.16 -20.70 -18.22
C ARG A 132 -8.12 -20.71 -17.11
N PRO A 133 -6.95 -21.31 -17.32
CA PRO A 133 -5.87 -21.29 -16.34
C PRO A 133 -5.28 -19.87 -16.21
N PHE A 134 -4.92 -19.52 -14.96
CA PHE A 134 -4.30 -18.25 -14.62
C PHE A 134 -3.33 -18.46 -13.46
N THR A 135 -2.13 -17.93 -13.55
CA THR A 135 -1.15 -17.93 -12.46
C THR A 135 -0.70 -16.50 -12.20
N ALA A 136 -0.74 -16.11 -10.93
CA ALA A 136 -0.25 -14.82 -10.46
C ALA A 136 0.90 -15.00 -9.51
N GLU A 137 1.96 -14.22 -9.69
CA GLU A 137 3.00 -14.06 -8.69
C GLU A 137 2.61 -12.87 -7.79
N MET A 138 2.46 -13.14 -6.50
CA MET A 138 2.02 -12.14 -5.51
C MET A 138 3.05 -11.96 -4.42
N THR A 139 3.49 -10.72 -4.24
CA THR A 139 4.31 -10.33 -3.09
C THR A 139 3.41 -9.79 -1.98
N ARG A 140 3.51 -10.38 -0.80
CA ARG A 140 2.79 -9.95 0.40
C ARG A 140 3.82 -9.70 1.50
N SER A 141 3.74 -8.52 2.12
CA SER A 141 4.69 -8.15 3.18
C SER A 141 3.97 -8.03 4.52
N ILE A 142 4.62 -8.50 5.56
CA ILE A 142 4.23 -8.27 6.95
C ILE A 142 5.23 -7.28 7.52
N MET A 143 4.76 -6.11 7.93
CA MET A 143 5.59 -5.03 8.47
C MET A 143 5.25 -4.78 9.93
N LEU A 144 6.29 -4.65 10.77
CA LEU A 144 6.14 -4.25 12.15
C LEU A 144 5.88 -2.73 12.22
N LEU A 145 4.73 -2.36 12.75
CA LEU A 145 4.38 -0.96 12.96
C LEU A 145 5.13 -0.37 14.16
N LYS A 146 5.41 0.94 14.12
CA LYS A 146 5.97 1.67 15.26
C LYS A 146 5.05 1.49 16.50
N GLU A 147 5.63 1.36 17.68
CA GLU A 147 4.87 1.26 18.93
C GLU A 147 3.98 2.49 19.13
N LYS A 148 4.56 3.69 18.97
CA LYS A 148 3.81 4.94 18.98
C LYS A 148 3.51 5.36 17.55
N PRO A 149 2.21 5.44 17.17
CA PRO A 149 1.84 5.93 15.85
C PRO A 149 2.19 7.42 15.71
N TYR A 150 2.36 7.84 14.46
CA TYR A 150 2.51 9.24 14.12
C TYR A 150 1.28 10.05 14.58
N ARG A 151 1.47 11.30 14.98
CA ARG A 151 0.35 12.16 15.38
C ARG A 151 -0.60 12.36 14.18
N PRO A 152 -1.85 11.88 14.26
CA PRO A 152 -2.80 12.03 13.16
C PRO A 152 -3.13 13.51 12.93
N ARG A 153 -3.44 13.86 11.71
CA ARG A 153 -3.95 15.16 11.31
C ARG A 153 -5.34 14.99 10.70
N MET A 154 -6.29 15.77 11.19
CA MET A 154 -7.63 15.77 10.63
C MET A 154 -7.59 16.19 9.16
N ALA A 155 -8.25 15.43 8.31
CA ALA A 155 -8.46 15.80 6.92
C ALA A 155 -9.48 16.94 6.84
N ASP A 156 -9.24 17.88 5.94
CA ASP A 156 -10.17 18.97 5.64
C ASP A 156 -10.79 18.72 4.26
N TYR A 157 -12.11 18.66 4.17
CA TYR A 157 -12.82 18.39 2.93
C TYR A 157 -12.58 19.42 1.82
N ARG A 158 -12.09 20.63 2.20
CA ARG A 158 -11.71 21.68 1.23
C ARG A 158 -10.39 21.38 0.52
N ILE A 159 -9.63 20.43 1.01
CA ILE A 159 -8.36 20.01 0.45
C ILE A 159 -8.52 18.58 -0.04
N GLY A 160 -8.29 18.34 -1.33
CA GLY A 160 -8.35 17.01 -1.95
C GLY A 160 -7.17 16.14 -1.55
N VAL A 161 -7.25 15.47 -0.41
CA VAL A 161 -6.24 14.53 0.09
C VAL A 161 -6.83 13.15 0.29
N PHE A 162 -6.05 12.10 0.13
CA PHE A 162 -6.44 10.77 0.59
C PHE A 162 -6.51 10.74 2.10
N PHE A 163 -7.42 9.96 2.64
CA PHE A 163 -7.66 9.88 4.07
C PHE A 163 -7.90 8.46 4.56
N THR A 164 -7.69 8.26 5.84
CA THR A 164 -8.05 7.07 6.60
C THR A 164 -9.26 7.39 7.46
N GLY A 165 -10.40 6.76 7.15
CA GLY A 165 -11.66 6.98 7.88
C GLY A 165 -11.73 6.15 9.17
N ARG A 166 -12.33 6.74 10.20
CA ARG A 166 -12.61 6.12 11.50
C ARG A 166 -13.89 6.67 12.08
N GLU A 167 -14.42 6.03 13.10
CA GLU A 167 -15.55 6.53 13.89
C GLU A 167 -15.08 6.87 15.32
N GLN A 168 -15.46 8.02 15.80
CA GLN A 168 -15.15 8.46 17.17
C GLN A 168 -16.29 8.08 18.11
N LEU A 169 -15.92 7.38 19.19
CA LEU A 169 -16.77 7.13 20.34
C LEU A 169 -16.30 8.03 21.50
N GLY A 170 -17.16 8.87 22.01
CA GLY A 170 -16.82 9.77 23.11
C GLY A 170 -17.84 9.75 24.24
N GLU A 171 -17.42 9.89 25.49
CA GLU A 171 -18.30 9.87 26.67
C GLU A 171 -19.38 10.96 26.64
N GLY A 172 -19.08 12.12 26.07
CA GLY A 172 -20.02 13.24 25.93
C GLY A 172 -20.79 13.25 24.60
N ALA A 173 -20.51 12.31 23.69
CA ALA A 173 -21.13 12.29 22.37
C ALA A 173 -22.47 11.54 22.43
N LYS A 174 -23.52 12.15 21.90
CA LYS A 174 -24.85 11.50 21.77
C LYS A 174 -24.89 10.42 20.68
N THR A 175 -23.89 10.42 19.80
CA THR A 175 -23.77 9.49 18.66
C THR A 175 -22.30 9.35 18.25
N THR A 176 -21.99 8.30 17.50
CA THR A 176 -20.68 8.19 16.82
C THR A 176 -20.53 9.27 15.76
N ALA A 177 -19.32 9.76 15.57
CA ALA A 177 -19.03 10.75 14.55
C ALA A 177 -17.88 10.24 13.65
N PRO A 178 -18.00 10.39 12.30
CA PRO A 178 -16.90 10.03 11.41
C PRO A 178 -15.72 10.99 11.61
N VAL A 179 -14.53 10.42 11.61
CA VAL A 179 -13.25 11.12 11.72
C VAL A 179 -12.36 10.68 10.57
N TYR A 180 -11.74 11.62 9.90
CA TYR A 180 -10.89 11.37 8.75
C TYR A 180 -9.49 11.89 9.03
N TYR A 181 -8.49 11.01 8.96
CA TYR A 181 -7.09 11.36 9.07
C TYR A 181 -6.49 11.55 7.68
N ALA A 182 -5.87 12.68 7.42
CA ALA A 182 -5.15 12.93 6.17
C ALA A 182 -3.98 11.94 6.04
N ASN A 183 -3.88 11.26 4.91
CA ASN A 183 -2.75 10.41 4.61
C ASN A 183 -1.56 11.28 4.24
N ARG A 184 -0.47 11.21 5.01
CA ARG A 184 0.70 12.07 4.84
C ARG A 184 1.99 11.44 5.31
N TRP A 185 3.09 11.89 4.74
CA TRP A 185 4.42 11.52 5.17
C TRP A 185 4.77 12.15 6.52
N ASP A 186 5.57 11.43 7.33
CA ASP A 186 6.16 11.97 8.56
C ASP A 186 7.36 12.83 8.20
N ILE A 187 7.13 14.13 8.09
CA ILE A 187 8.15 15.14 7.78
C ILE A 187 8.36 16.00 9.00
N GLN A 188 9.53 15.90 9.61
CA GLN A 188 9.93 16.68 10.77
C GLN A 188 11.20 17.48 10.43
N PRO A 189 11.35 18.72 10.90
CA PRO A 189 12.56 19.50 10.67
C PRO A 189 13.76 18.87 11.37
N SER A 190 14.91 18.82 10.69
CA SER A 190 16.15 18.34 11.29
C SER A 190 16.69 19.32 12.36
N ASP A 191 16.36 20.61 12.20
CA ASP A 191 16.62 21.67 13.17
C ASP A 191 15.33 22.46 13.41
N THR A 192 14.69 22.19 14.54
CA THR A 192 13.43 22.84 14.90
C THR A 192 13.61 24.31 15.25
N ALA A 193 14.76 24.69 15.82
CA ALA A 193 15.01 26.09 16.20
C ALA A 193 15.19 26.95 14.94
N ALA A 194 16.02 26.53 14.01
CA ALA A 194 16.19 27.21 12.72
C ALA A 194 14.87 27.28 11.92
N TYR A 195 14.10 26.18 11.92
CA TYR A 195 12.78 26.15 11.25
C TYR A 195 11.81 27.18 11.83
N LEU A 196 11.74 27.28 13.16
CA LEU A 196 10.88 28.27 13.83
C LEU A 196 11.35 29.71 13.63
N CYS A 197 12.63 29.93 13.36
CA CYS A 197 13.19 31.22 12.95
C CYS A 197 12.94 31.56 11.46
N GLY A 198 12.28 30.66 10.71
CA GLY A 198 11.95 30.88 9.29
C GLY A 198 13.04 30.46 8.32
N GLU A 199 14.09 29.76 8.79
CA GLU A 199 15.11 29.20 7.91
C GLU A 199 14.61 27.92 7.20
N LYS A 200 15.03 27.72 5.95
CA LYS A 200 14.77 26.47 5.24
C LYS A 200 15.67 25.34 5.78
N VAL A 201 15.08 24.31 6.34
CA VAL A 201 15.78 23.16 6.92
C VAL A 201 15.52 21.87 6.15
N LYS A 202 16.43 20.90 6.24
CA LYS A 202 16.19 19.56 5.73
C LYS A 202 15.22 18.80 6.64
N PRO A 203 14.47 17.81 6.13
CA PRO A 203 13.74 16.90 7.00
C PRO A 203 14.70 15.96 7.74
N THR A 204 14.30 15.45 8.89
CA THR A 204 15.03 14.39 9.61
C THR A 204 15.17 13.12 8.77
N LYS A 205 14.17 12.85 7.91
CA LYS A 205 14.15 11.74 6.97
C LYS A 205 13.63 12.22 5.63
N GLN A 206 14.39 12.03 4.57
CA GLN A 206 13.95 12.30 3.21
C GLN A 206 12.92 11.26 2.74
N ILE A 207 12.01 11.69 1.87
CA ILE A 207 11.17 10.81 1.07
C ILE A 207 11.99 10.43 -0.16
N VAL A 208 12.48 9.18 -0.21
CA VAL A 208 13.31 8.71 -1.32
C VAL A 208 12.50 7.78 -2.20
N PHE A 209 12.42 8.11 -3.50
CA PHE A 209 11.89 7.22 -4.51
C PHE A 209 13.04 6.62 -5.32
N TYR A 210 13.05 5.30 -5.42
CA TYR A 210 14.02 4.56 -6.21
C TYR A 210 13.45 4.28 -7.60
N ILE A 211 14.15 4.70 -8.63
CA ILE A 211 13.76 4.53 -10.03
C ILE A 211 14.24 3.18 -10.54
N ASP A 212 13.32 2.38 -11.04
CA ASP A 212 13.60 1.04 -11.57
C ASP A 212 14.57 1.12 -12.76
N ASN A 213 15.63 0.32 -12.70
CA ASN A 213 16.66 0.26 -13.75
C ASN A 213 16.14 -0.25 -15.11
N THR A 214 14.98 -0.92 -15.12
CA THR A 214 14.36 -1.44 -16.35
C THR A 214 13.63 -0.38 -17.18
N PHE A 215 13.48 0.84 -16.67
CA PHE A 215 12.96 1.94 -17.48
C PHE A 215 13.83 2.20 -18.72
N PRO A 216 13.22 2.58 -19.87
CA PRO A 216 13.98 3.11 -21.00
C PRO A 216 14.86 4.29 -20.57
N GLU A 217 16.12 4.28 -20.94
CA GLU A 217 17.11 5.30 -20.49
C GLU A 217 16.67 6.74 -20.74
N LYS A 218 16.01 6.98 -21.87
CA LYS A 218 15.50 8.32 -22.22
C LYS A 218 14.38 8.83 -21.29
N TRP A 219 13.73 7.95 -20.49
CA TRP A 219 12.66 8.35 -19.58
C TRP A 219 13.19 8.74 -18.20
N LYS A 220 14.30 8.15 -17.78
CA LYS A 220 14.86 8.30 -16.43
C LYS A 220 15.11 9.75 -16.00
N PRO A 221 15.67 10.65 -16.87
CA PRO A 221 15.84 12.05 -16.49
C PRO A 221 14.52 12.73 -16.13
N TYR A 222 13.47 12.53 -16.93
CA TYR A 222 12.15 13.12 -16.68
C TYR A 222 11.46 12.53 -15.44
N LEU A 223 11.67 11.25 -15.17
CA LEU A 223 11.16 10.61 -13.94
C LEU A 223 11.82 11.22 -12.70
N ARG A 224 13.14 11.41 -12.73
CA ARG A 224 13.86 12.07 -11.62
C ARG A 224 13.39 13.51 -11.41
N GLU A 225 13.27 14.26 -12.48
CA GLU A 225 12.76 15.64 -12.45
C GLU A 225 11.34 15.69 -11.87
N GLY A 226 10.41 14.87 -12.39
CA GLY A 226 9.03 14.80 -11.90
C GLY A 226 8.92 14.42 -10.43
N VAL A 227 9.78 13.51 -9.94
CA VAL A 227 9.83 13.15 -8.51
C VAL A 227 10.37 14.30 -7.67
N THR A 228 11.45 14.96 -8.09
CA THR A 228 12.12 16.00 -7.28
C THR A 228 11.42 17.36 -7.37
N GLN A 229 10.58 17.59 -8.36
CA GLN A 229 9.81 18.83 -8.54
C GLN A 229 8.92 19.16 -7.32
N TRP A 230 8.50 18.14 -6.56
CA TRP A 230 7.77 18.35 -5.31
C TRP A 230 8.52 19.18 -4.27
N ASN A 231 9.86 19.28 -4.36
CA ASN A 231 10.65 20.10 -3.44
C ASN A 231 10.28 21.59 -3.50
N GLU A 232 9.85 22.10 -4.64
CA GLU A 232 9.40 23.50 -4.79
C GLU A 232 8.23 23.83 -3.85
N LEU A 233 7.31 22.86 -3.65
CA LEU A 233 6.18 23.02 -2.72
C LEU A 233 6.64 22.93 -1.25
N PHE A 234 7.58 22.03 -0.96
CA PHE A 234 8.13 21.91 0.38
C PHE A 234 8.96 23.11 0.79
N GLU A 235 9.61 23.78 -0.17
CA GLU A 235 10.35 25.01 0.09
C GLU A 235 9.44 26.16 0.53
N GLN A 236 8.19 26.21 0.03
CA GLN A 236 7.21 27.21 0.46
C GLN A 236 6.82 27.10 1.92
N ILE A 237 6.96 25.90 2.51
CA ILE A 237 6.65 25.64 3.91
C ILE A 237 7.90 25.49 4.78
N GLY A 238 9.07 25.97 4.32
CA GLY A 238 10.30 26.05 5.11
C GLY A 238 11.18 24.80 5.09
N PHE A 239 10.95 23.86 4.17
CA PHE A 239 11.82 22.70 4.00
C PHE A 239 12.65 22.78 2.72
N LYS A 240 13.79 22.12 2.71
CA LYS A 240 14.63 21.89 1.52
C LYS A 240 15.02 20.43 1.43
N ASP A 241 15.23 19.92 0.22
CA ASP A 241 15.68 18.55 -0.04
C ASP A 241 14.77 17.48 0.62
N VAL A 242 13.46 17.63 0.54
CA VAL A 242 12.50 16.70 1.17
C VAL A 242 12.38 15.42 0.36
N VAL A 243 12.27 15.56 -0.97
CA VAL A 243 12.06 14.43 -1.89
C VAL A 243 13.33 14.21 -2.70
N ALA A 244 13.77 12.97 -2.77
CA ALA A 244 14.91 12.56 -3.57
C ALA A 244 14.54 11.42 -4.53
N ALA A 245 15.09 11.47 -5.74
CA ALA A 245 15.04 10.38 -6.70
C ALA A 245 16.42 9.73 -6.79
N LYS A 246 16.48 8.41 -6.67
CA LYS A 246 17.70 7.61 -6.80
C LYS A 246 17.46 6.46 -7.76
N ASP A 247 18.48 5.99 -8.45
CA ASP A 247 18.40 4.75 -9.20
C ASP A 247 18.46 3.55 -8.24
N PHE A 248 17.99 2.38 -8.68
CA PHE A 248 18.19 1.14 -7.94
C PHE A 248 19.69 0.92 -7.75
N PRO A 249 20.18 0.81 -6.50
CA PRO A 249 21.57 0.49 -6.25
C PRO A 249 21.94 -0.85 -6.87
N THR A 250 23.13 -0.92 -7.46
CA THR A 250 23.70 -2.15 -8.03
C THR A 250 24.70 -2.81 -7.10
N ASP A 251 25.17 -2.08 -6.11
CA ASP A 251 26.26 -2.41 -5.19
C ASP A 251 25.86 -2.41 -3.71
N ASP A 252 24.58 -2.16 -3.40
CA ASP A 252 24.05 -2.23 -2.03
C ASP A 252 23.34 -3.58 -1.80
N PRO A 253 23.95 -4.50 -1.03
CA PRO A 253 23.36 -5.81 -0.77
C PRO A 253 22.10 -5.75 0.11
N GLU A 254 21.87 -4.64 0.81
CA GLU A 254 20.68 -4.44 1.65
C GLU A 254 19.49 -3.90 0.86
N PHE A 255 19.73 -3.37 -0.35
CA PHE A 255 18.66 -2.86 -1.18
C PHE A 255 17.89 -4.00 -1.84
N ASP A 256 16.59 -3.97 -1.66
CA ASP A 256 15.66 -4.88 -2.33
C ASP A 256 14.37 -4.13 -2.68
N PRO A 257 13.96 -4.08 -3.96
CA PRO A 257 12.73 -3.41 -4.35
C PRO A 257 11.45 -4.07 -3.78
N ASP A 258 11.53 -5.31 -3.28
CA ASP A 258 10.43 -5.98 -2.60
C ASP A 258 10.40 -5.69 -1.09
N ASN A 259 11.42 -5.03 -0.56
CA ASN A 259 11.42 -4.54 0.81
C ASN A 259 10.52 -3.29 0.90
N ILE A 260 9.43 -3.39 1.67
CA ILE A 260 8.45 -2.31 1.84
C ILE A 260 9.05 -1.02 2.46
N LYS A 261 10.27 -1.07 2.96
CA LYS A 261 11.01 0.10 3.43
C LYS A 261 11.33 1.10 2.30
N TYR A 262 11.47 0.62 1.06
CA TYR A 262 11.88 1.42 -0.09
C TYR A 262 10.70 1.77 -0.97
N SER A 263 10.41 3.06 -1.13
CA SER A 263 9.43 3.53 -2.10
C SER A 263 10.05 3.51 -3.49
N CYS A 264 9.35 2.92 -4.46
CA CYS A 264 9.89 2.69 -5.79
C CYS A 264 8.97 3.27 -6.87
N VAL A 265 9.58 3.75 -7.96
CA VAL A 265 8.89 4.00 -9.23
C VAL A 265 9.25 2.84 -10.15
N ARG A 266 8.26 2.00 -10.47
CA ARG A 266 8.43 0.75 -11.19
C ARG A 266 7.90 0.84 -12.61
N TYR A 267 8.60 0.20 -13.53
CA TYR A 267 8.17 0.06 -14.90
C TYR A 267 7.35 -1.20 -15.10
N ALA A 268 6.20 -1.05 -15.74
CA ALA A 268 5.34 -2.16 -16.10
C ALA A 268 5.18 -2.23 -17.63
N PRO A 269 5.89 -3.14 -18.33
CA PRO A 269 5.88 -3.26 -19.79
C PRO A 269 4.57 -3.93 -20.25
N SER A 270 3.48 -3.21 -20.21
CA SER A 270 2.17 -3.67 -20.66
C SER A 270 1.48 -2.61 -21.51
N SER A 271 0.46 -3.04 -22.27
CA SER A 271 -0.36 -2.16 -23.11
C SER A 271 -1.41 -1.35 -22.33
N ILE A 272 -1.41 -1.43 -21.01
CA ILE A 272 -2.34 -0.68 -20.16
C ILE A 272 -2.02 0.81 -20.27
N GLU A 273 -3.05 1.61 -20.57
CA GLU A 273 -2.97 3.07 -20.66
C GLU A 273 -3.29 3.66 -19.28
N ASN A 274 -2.37 3.52 -18.32
CA ASN A 274 -2.54 4.01 -16.95
C ASN A 274 -1.21 4.21 -16.23
N ALA A 275 -1.29 4.82 -15.05
CA ALA A 275 -0.28 4.81 -14.00
C ALA A 275 -0.98 4.61 -12.65
N MET A 276 -0.33 3.99 -11.70
CA MET A 276 -0.88 3.75 -10.36
C MET A 276 0.16 4.16 -9.32
N GLY A 277 -0.29 4.82 -8.27
CA GLY A 277 0.57 5.24 -7.15
C GLY A 277 -0.03 4.83 -5.80
N PRO A 278 -0.21 3.52 -5.53
CA PRO A 278 -0.71 3.08 -4.24
C PRO A 278 0.28 3.43 -3.12
N SER A 279 -0.27 3.77 -1.96
CA SER A 279 0.49 3.95 -0.73
C SER A 279 -0.02 3.02 0.36
N TRP A 280 0.89 2.59 1.23
CA TRP A 280 0.56 1.86 2.44
C TRP A 280 0.65 2.81 3.62
N VAL A 281 -0.42 2.88 4.39
CA VAL A 281 -0.56 3.83 5.49
C VAL A 281 -0.74 3.09 6.82
N ASP A 282 -0.24 3.68 7.89
CA ASP A 282 -0.58 3.22 9.23
C ASP A 282 -2.05 3.58 9.51
N PRO A 283 -2.93 2.58 9.68
CA PRO A 283 -4.35 2.84 9.87
C PRO A 283 -4.66 3.57 11.17
N ARG A 284 -3.72 3.67 12.09
CA ARG A 284 -3.88 4.38 13.38
C ARG A 284 -3.73 5.89 13.24
N SER A 285 -3.05 6.37 12.18
CA SER A 285 -2.64 7.78 12.08
C SER A 285 -2.74 8.38 10.67
N GLY A 286 -2.85 7.56 9.62
CA GLY A 286 -2.71 8.02 8.24
C GLY A 286 -1.26 8.30 7.82
N GLU A 287 -0.24 7.90 8.62
CA GLU A 287 1.16 8.01 8.20
C GLU A 287 1.42 7.15 6.95
N ILE A 288 1.95 7.76 5.91
CA ILE A 288 2.39 7.01 4.72
C ILE A 288 3.71 6.32 5.06
N LEU A 289 3.69 5.00 5.05
CA LEU A 289 4.84 4.15 5.36
C LEU A 289 5.68 3.85 4.12
N ASN A 290 5.00 3.68 2.99
CA ASN A 290 5.58 3.38 1.69
C ASN A 290 4.65 3.87 0.58
N ALA A 291 5.23 4.19 -0.58
CA ALA A 291 4.49 4.41 -1.81
C ALA A 291 5.19 3.69 -2.96
N SER A 292 4.41 2.95 -3.75
CA SER A 292 4.90 2.32 -4.99
C SER A 292 4.17 2.93 -6.16
N VAL A 293 4.93 3.46 -7.10
CA VAL A 293 4.41 4.03 -8.33
C VAL A 293 4.66 3.05 -9.46
N TYR A 294 3.61 2.68 -10.18
CA TYR A 294 3.70 1.82 -11.36
C TYR A 294 3.36 2.63 -12.59
N LEU A 295 4.31 2.74 -13.52
CA LEU A 295 4.12 3.37 -14.82
C LEU A 295 4.03 2.28 -15.89
N TYR A 296 2.85 2.14 -16.48
CA TYR A 296 2.66 1.23 -17.61
C TYR A 296 3.22 1.83 -18.90
N HIS A 297 3.64 0.98 -19.82
CA HIS A 297 4.32 1.46 -21.04
C HIS A 297 3.47 2.46 -21.83
N ASN A 298 2.17 2.21 -21.94
CA ASN A 298 1.25 3.06 -22.71
C ASN A 298 0.73 4.29 -21.95
N VAL A 299 1.26 4.61 -20.77
CA VAL A 299 0.92 5.86 -20.07
C VAL A 299 1.21 7.11 -20.92
N ILE A 300 2.26 7.08 -21.73
CA ILE A 300 2.60 8.20 -22.63
C ILE A 300 1.50 8.41 -23.66
N LYS A 301 0.97 7.32 -24.24
CA LYS A 301 -0.16 7.40 -25.18
C LYS A 301 -1.40 7.98 -24.50
N LEU A 302 -1.71 7.55 -23.26
CA LEU A 302 -2.80 8.13 -22.48
C LEU A 302 -2.64 9.63 -22.31
N ILE A 303 -1.48 10.08 -21.84
CA ILE A 303 -1.18 11.50 -21.61
C ILE A 303 -1.27 12.29 -22.91
N SER A 304 -0.69 11.78 -24.00
CA SER A 304 -0.74 12.42 -25.32
C SER A 304 -2.18 12.58 -25.82
N ASN A 305 -3.00 11.53 -25.67
CA ASN A 305 -4.40 11.57 -26.07
C ASN A 305 -5.18 12.60 -25.22
N TRP A 306 -4.96 12.63 -23.93
CA TRP A 306 -5.63 13.58 -23.04
C TRP A 306 -5.25 15.02 -23.34
N LEU A 307 -3.95 15.29 -23.51
CA LEU A 307 -3.48 16.62 -23.91
C LEU A 307 -4.13 17.05 -25.22
N PHE A 308 -4.11 16.19 -26.23
CA PHE A 308 -4.74 16.48 -27.51
C PHE A 308 -6.23 16.82 -27.37
N VAL A 309 -7.01 15.96 -26.68
CA VAL A 309 -8.47 16.18 -26.51
C VAL A 309 -8.78 17.45 -25.73
N GLN A 310 -7.97 17.77 -24.72
CA GLN A 310 -8.23 18.92 -23.85
C GLN A 310 -7.70 20.25 -24.42
N THR A 311 -6.62 20.24 -25.19
CA THR A 311 -5.92 21.45 -25.60
C THR A 311 -5.99 21.74 -27.09
N ALA A 312 -6.33 20.75 -27.93
CA ALA A 312 -6.33 20.89 -29.39
C ALA A 312 -7.19 22.04 -29.91
N GLN A 313 -8.31 22.33 -29.26
CA GLN A 313 -9.19 23.44 -29.67
C GLN A 313 -8.57 24.83 -29.40
N ALA A 314 -7.72 24.93 -28.39
CA ALA A 314 -7.06 26.18 -27.99
C ALA A 314 -5.69 26.31 -28.61
N ASP A 315 -5.09 25.22 -29.06
CA ASP A 315 -3.74 25.19 -29.64
C ASP A 315 -3.76 25.71 -31.11
N LYS A 316 -3.01 26.76 -31.37
CA LYS A 316 -2.92 27.36 -32.69
C LYS A 316 -2.28 26.42 -33.72
N ASP A 317 -1.32 25.60 -33.29
CA ASP A 317 -0.56 24.72 -34.18
C ASP A 317 -1.39 23.54 -34.64
N VAL A 318 -2.33 23.04 -33.81
CA VAL A 318 -3.24 21.96 -34.17
C VAL A 318 -4.27 22.39 -35.23
N ARG A 319 -4.65 23.65 -35.27
CA ARG A 319 -5.64 24.19 -36.24
C ARG A 319 -5.10 24.36 -37.62
N THR A 320 -3.82 24.35 -37.83
CA THR A 320 -3.15 24.55 -39.12
C THR A 320 -2.85 23.27 -39.89
N VAL A 321 -3.10 22.11 -39.27
CA VAL A 321 -2.96 20.81 -39.95
C VAL A 321 -4.29 20.50 -40.64
N ASN A 322 -4.37 20.89 -41.91
CA ASN A 322 -5.44 20.47 -42.83
C ASN A 322 -5.08 19.16 -43.52
#